data_f4ae5ca832b9931b7f7e56fab756198f
#
_entry.id   f4ae5ca832b9931b7f7e56fab756198f
#
_cell.length_a   1.000
_cell.length_b   1.000
_cell.length_c   1.000
_cell.angle_alpha   90.00
_cell.angle_beta   90.00
_cell.angle_gamma   90.00
#
_symmetry.space_group_name_H-M   'P 1'
#
loop_
_entity.id
_entity.type
_entity.pdbx_description
1 polymer ?
#
loop_
_entity_poly.entity_id
_entity_poly.type
_entity_poly.pdbx_seq_one_letter_code
_entity_poly.pdbx_strand_id
1 'polypeptide(L)'
;LYIGGMGARGKNFYNDVCRDYGFADEAIAVQDAYLDGRKEEAAGLLPDELIQNTTLCGDEAYVVDRLAAYSEAGVTSLNVTPVGGEPAAVLGRLRELAEHV
;
A
#
# COMPACT_ATOMS: atom_id res chain seq x y z
N LEU A 1 3.24 9.10 -3.89
CA LEU A 1 3.04 10.26 -3.02
C LEU A 1 3.62 10.05 -1.61
N TYR A 2 3.16 9.04 -0.87
CA TYR A 2 3.57 8.87 0.55
C TYR A 2 5.08 8.68 0.70
N ILE A 3 5.66 7.76 -0.04
CA ILE A 3 7.09 7.45 0.08
C ILE A 3 7.96 8.59 -0.45
N GLY A 4 7.52 9.30 -1.46
CA GLY A 4 8.32 10.33 -2.13
C GLY A 4 7.97 11.77 -1.80
N GLY A 5 6.71 12.09 -1.51
CA GLY A 5 6.19 13.45 -1.52
C GLY A 5 5.56 13.98 -0.24
N MET A 6 5.58 13.22 0.85
CA MET A 6 4.98 13.65 2.12
C MET A 6 5.95 14.36 3.04
N GLY A 7 6.98 14.97 2.50
CA GLY A 7 7.95 15.77 3.21
C GLY A 7 9.26 15.92 2.45
N ALA A 8 10.13 16.78 2.95
CA ALA A 8 11.48 16.91 2.42
C ALA A 8 12.33 15.67 2.75
N ARG A 9 13.48 15.54 2.08
CA ARG A 9 14.45 14.49 2.40
C ARG A 9 14.81 14.54 3.89
N GLY A 10 14.75 13.38 4.55
CA GLY A 10 15.00 13.26 5.99
C GLY A 10 13.85 13.73 6.89
N LYS A 11 12.71 14.15 6.31
CA LYS A 11 11.53 14.65 7.03
C LYS A 11 10.23 14.03 6.51
N ASN A 12 10.29 12.82 6.00
CA ASN A 12 9.14 12.08 5.50
C ASN A 12 8.98 10.79 6.32
N PHE A 13 7.99 10.79 7.22
CA PHE A 13 7.71 9.64 8.08
C PHE A 13 7.43 8.36 7.30
N TYR A 14 6.67 8.43 6.20
CA TYR A 14 6.35 7.25 5.40
C TYR A 14 7.59 6.69 4.68
N ASN A 15 8.50 7.55 4.26
CA ASN A 15 9.77 7.13 3.71
C ASN A 15 10.61 6.40 4.75
N ASP A 16 10.66 6.92 5.97
CA ASP A 16 11.38 6.30 7.09
C ASP A 16 10.81 4.92 7.42
N VAL A 17 9.47 4.77 7.47
CA VAL A 17 8.82 3.47 7.68
C VAL A 17 9.16 2.48 6.57
N CYS A 18 9.16 2.93 5.32
CA CYS A 18 9.54 2.10 4.17
C CYS A 18 10.97 1.58 4.31
N ARG A 19 11.90 2.40 4.76
CA ARG A 19 13.29 2.00 5.05
C ARG A 19 13.36 0.96 6.16
N ASP A 20 12.59 1.15 7.22
CA ASP A 20 12.55 0.24 8.37
C ASP A 20 11.98 -1.13 7.97
N TYR A 21 11.10 -1.18 6.97
CA TYR A 21 10.60 -2.44 6.42
C TYR A 21 11.60 -3.19 5.54
N GLY A 22 12.81 -2.66 5.35
CA GLY A 22 13.85 -3.30 4.56
C GLY A 22 13.95 -2.82 3.12
N PHE A 23 13.26 -1.74 2.75
CA PHE A 23 13.23 -1.16 1.41
C PHE A 23 13.98 0.18 1.34
N ALA A 24 15.13 0.28 2.01
CA ALA A 24 15.88 1.54 2.10
C ALA A 24 16.32 2.08 0.72
N ASP A 25 16.87 1.22 -0.14
CA ASP A 25 17.33 1.62 -1.47
C ASP A 25 16.17 2.10 -2.34
N GLU A 26 15.05 1.38 -2.29
CA GLU A 26 13.82 1.73 -3.03
C GLU A 26 13.21 3.02 -2.50
N ALA A 27 13.19 3.22 -1.19
CA ALA A 27 12.68 4.45 -0.59
C ALA A 27 13.49 5.68 -1.03
N ILE A 28 14.80 5.56 -1.10
CA ILE A 28 15.68 6.62 -1.60
C ILE A 28 15.39 6.92 -3.08
N ALA A 29 15.33 5.89 -3.91
CA ALA A 29 15.09 6.03 -5.35
C ALA A 29 13.72 6.66 -5.65
N VAL A 30 12.68 6.20 -4.95
CA VAL A 30 11.32 6.76 -5.10
C VAL A 30 11.27 8.22 -4.70
N GLN A 31 11.87 8.56 -3.57
CA GLN A 31 11.90 9.95 -3.08
C GLN A 31 12.66 10.87 -4.04
N ASP A 32 13.82 10.44 -4.52
CA ASP A 32 14.62 11.22 -5.46
C ASP A 32 13.85 11.48 -6.76
N ALA A 33 13.22 10.46 -7.34
CA ALA A 33 12.42 10.61 -8.54
C ALA A 33 11.21 11.52 -8.32
N TYR A 34 10.48 11.34 -7.22
CA TYR A 34 9.29 12.12 -6.92
C TYR A 34 9.62 13.60 -6.70
N LEU A 35 10.62 13.91 -5.87
CA LEU A 35 11.02 15.29 -5.58
C LEU A 35 11.66 15.99 -6.77
N ASP A 36 12.19 15.22 -7.74
CA ASP A 36 12.69 15.73 -9.00
C ASP A 36 11.59 15.94 -10.05
N GLY A 37 10.32 15.72 -9.70
CA GLY A 37 9.17 15.89 -10.59
C GLY A 37 8.86 14.69 -11.47
N ARG A 38 9.62 13.59 -11.36
CA ARG A 38 9.43 12.35 -12.14
C ARG A 38 8.47 11.40 -11.40
N LYS A 39 7.22 11.84 -11.21
CA LYS A 39 6.24 11.15 -10.38
C LYS A 39 5.83 9.79 -10.91
N GLU A 40 5.68 9.64 -12.22
CA GLU A 40 5.33 8.36 -12.84
C GLU A 40 6.47 7.36 -12.70
N GLU A 41 7.72 7.80 -12.89
CA GLU A 41 8.90 6.98 -12.66
C GLU A 41 8.99 6.56 -11.20
N ALA A 42 8.73 7.46 -10.26
CA ALA A 42 8.70 7.16 -8.84
C ALA A 42 7.70 6.05 -8.51
N ALA A 43 6.50 6.11 -9.07
CA ALA A 43 5.48 5.07 -8.90
C ALA A 43 5.96 3.71 -9.41
N GLY A 44 6.65 3.67 -10.55
CA GLY A 44 7.20 2.45 -11.13
C GLY A 44 8.37 1.85 -10.35
N LEU A 45 9.01 2.60 -9.47
CA LEU A 45 10.11 2.14 -8.61
C LEU A 45 9.65 1.44 -7.34
N LEU A 46 8.35 1.51 -7.01
CA LEU A 46 7.81 0.81 -5.83
C LEU A 46 7.81 -0.69 -6.08
N PRO A 47 8.43 -1.50 -5.19
CA PRO A 47 8.41 -2.95 -5.31
C PRO A 47 6.99 -3.50 -5.12
N ASP A 48 6.63 -4.52 -5.89
CA ASP A 48 5.34 -5.23 -5.73
C ASP A 48 5.20 -5.81 -4.33
N GLU A 49 6.27 -6.33 -3.76
CA GLU A 49 6.28 -6.87 -2.40
C GLU A 49 5.89 -5.83 -1.36
N LEU A 50 6.38 -4.60 -1.48
CA LEU A 50 6.00 -3.50 -0.58
C LEU A 50 4.52 -3.17 -0.70
N ILE A 51 4.01 -3.08 -1.92
CA ILE A 51 2.59 -2.80 -2.18
C ILE A 51 1.72 -3.91 -1.59
N GLN A 52 2.06 -5.18 -1.83
CA GLN A 52 1.32 -6.32 -1.31
C GLN A 52 1.34 -6.40 0.22
N ASN A 53 2.47 -6.07 0.85
CA ASN A 53 2.60 -6.15 2.31
C ASN A 53 1.89 -5.01 3.04
N THR A 54 1.63 -3.89 2.39
CA THR A 54 1.06 -2.69 3.01
C THR A 54 -0.34 -2.34 2.55
N THR A 55 -0.88 -3.07 1.57
CA THR A 55 -2.21 -2.80 0.99
C THR A 55 -2.96 -4.10 0.71
N LEU A 56 -4.25 -3.98 0.39
CA LEU A 56 -5.05 -5.09 -0.15
C LEU A 56 -5.09 -5.06 -1.68
N CYS A 57 -3.98 -4.74 -2.32
CA CYS A 57 -3.84 -4.72 -3.78
C CYS A 57 -3.35 -6.08 -4.27
N GLY A 58 -4.17 -6.77 -5.03
CA GLY A 58 -3.89 -8.09 -5.57
C GLY A 58 -5.13 -8.70 -6.18
N ASP A 59 -5.05 -9.97 -6.58
CA ASP A 59 -6.24 -10.70 -7.01
C ASP A 59 -7.16 -11.04 -5.82
N GLU A 60 -8.35 -11.55 -6.11
CA GLU A 60 -9.32 -11.86 -5.05
C GLU A 60 -8.84 -12.93 -4.09
N ALA A 61 -8.09 -13.92 -4.57
CA ALA A 61 -7.53 -14.97 -3.71
C ALA A 61 -6.55 -14.37 -2.70
N TYR A 62 -5.68 -13.47 -3.15
CA TYR A 62 -4.76 -12.74 -2.28
C TYR A 62 -5.51 -11.91 -1.22
N VAL A 63 -6.54 -11.19 -1.64
CA VAL A 63 -7.35 -10.37 -0.73
C VAL A 63 -8.02 -11.23 0.35
N VAL A 64 -8.61 -12.35 -0.04
CA VAL A 64 -9.24 -13.29 0.91
C VAL A 64 -8.22 -13.83 1.91
N ASP A 65 -7.06 -14.26 1.45
CA ASP A 65 -5.99 -14.75 2.33
C ASP A 65 -5.52 -13.69 3.32
N ARG A 66 -5.40 -12.44 2.87
CA ARG A 66 -4.99 -11.32 3.76
C ARG A 66 -6.08 -10.99 4.77
N LEU A 67 -7.35 -10.99 4.37
CA LEU A 67 -8.46 -10.79 5.30
C LEU A 67 -8.51 -11.89 6.35
N ALA A 68 -8.29 -13.15 5.96
CA ALA A 68 -8.20 -14.27 6.89
C ALA A 68 -7.05 -14.08 7.88
N ALA A 69 -5.87 -13.67 7.41
CA ALA A 69 -4.72 -13.40 8.27
C ALA A 69 -5.01 -12.30 9.30
N TYR A 70 -5.68 -11.22 8.90
CA TYR A 70 -6.09 -10.17 9.83
C TYR A 70 -7.08 -10.69 10.88
N SER A 71 -8.06 -11.48 10.44
CA SER A 71 -9.04 -12.10 11.36
C SER A 71 -8.35 -13.01 12.39
N GLU A 72 -7.44 -13.87 11.94
CA GLU A 72 -6.66 -14.74 12.82
C GLU A 72 -5.78 -13.97 13.81
N ALA A 73 -5.25 -12.82 13.38
CA ALA A 73 -4.47 -11.93 14.22
C ALA A 73 -5.30 -11.15 15.24
N GLY A 74 -6.63 -11.27 15.21
CA GLY A 74 -7.53 -10.63 16.16
C GLY A 74 -8.08 -9.29 15.69
N VAL A 75 -7.90 -8.92 14.43
CA VAL A 75 -8.48 -7.71 13.85
C VAL A 75 -9.97 -7.91 13.64
N THR A 76 -10.78 -7.03 14.21
CA THR A 76 -12.25 -7.10 14.15
C THR A 76 -12.88 -6.03 13.27
N SER A 77 -12.11 -5.00 12.91
CA SER A 77 -12.58 -3.90 12.07
C SER A 77 -11.45 -3.38 11.20
N LEU A 78 -11.73 -3.17 9.93
CA LEU A 78 -10.80 -2.57 8.96
C LEU A 78 -11.38 -1.27 8.43
N ASN A 79 -10.63 -0.19 8.53
CA ASN A 79 -10.93 1.03 7.82
C ASN A 79 -10.31 0.94 6.42
N VAL A 80 -11.12 1.05 5.39
CA VAL A 80 -10.69 0.86 4.00
C VAL A 80 -10.84 2.14 3.21
N THR A 81 -9.78 2.54 2.53
CA THR A 81 -9.82 3.60 1.51
C THR A 81 -9.68 2.94 0.14
N PRO A 82 -10.74 2.89 -0.67
CA PRO A 82 -10.65 2.31 -2.02
C PRO A 82 -9.82 3.21 -2.94
N VAL A 83 -8.94 2.59 -3.73
CA VAL A 83 -8.13 3.27 -4.74
C VAL A 83 -8.37 2.60 -6.09
N GLY A 84 -8.59 3.42 -7.11
CA GLY A 84 -8.96 2.94 -8.44
C GLY A 84 -10.41 2.43 -8.51
N GLY A 85 -10.93 2.29 -9.71
CA GLY A 85 -12.29 1.81 -9.95
C GLY A 85 -13.38 2.70 -9.36
N GLU A 86 -14.59 2.18 -9.35
CA GLU A 86 -15.76 2.84 -8.74
C GLU A 86 -15.81 2.48 -7.25
N PRO A 87 -15.71 3.46 -6.32
CA PRO A 87 -15.62 3.17 -4.88
C PRO A 87 -16.71 2.26 -4.33
N ALA A 88 -17.95 2.47 -4.72
CA ALA A 88 -19.07 1.65 -4.24
C ALA A 88 -18.96 0.19 -4.71
N ALA A 89 -18.53 -0.03 -5.95
CA ALA A 89 -18.32 -1.37 -6.49
C ALA A 89 -17.16 -2.08 -5.80
N VAL A 90 -16.04 -1.38 -5.57
CA VAL A 90 -14.88 -1.92 -4.89
C VAL A 90 -15.24 -2.33 -3.46
N LEU A 91 -15.89 -1.45 -2.71
CA LEU A 91 -16.31 -1.73 -1.32
C LEU A 91 -17.33 -2.85 -1.24
N GLY A 92 -18.29 -2.90 -2.19
CA GLY A 92 -19.28 -3.97 -2.27
C GLY A 92 -18.63 -5.32 -2.51
N ARG A 93 -17.67 -5.40 -3.42
CA ARG A 93 -16.94 -6.65 -3.69
C ARG A 93 -16.08 -7.07 -2.51
N LEU A 94 -15.38 -6.13 -1.88
CA LEU A 94 -14.57 -6.42 -0.68
C LEU A 94 -15.44 -6.99 0.43
N ARG A 95 -16.62 -6.44 0.63
CA ARG A 95 -17.58 -6.94 1.63
C ARG A 95 -17.99 -8.39 1.35
N GLU A 96 -18.31 -8.70 0.08
CA GLU A 96 -18.64 -10.07 -0.31
C GLU A 96 -17.48 -11.03 -0.04
N LEU A 97 -16.25 -10.65 -0.36
CA LEU A 97 -15.06 -11.45 -0.09
C LEU A 97 -14.84 -11.66 1.42
N ALA A 98 -15.11 -10.64 2.22
CA ALA A 98 -14.97 -10.72 3.68
C ALA A 98 -15.98 -11.69 4.32
N GLU A 99 -17.12 -11.94 3.69
CA GLU A 99 -18.10 -12.92 4.18
C GLU A 99 -17.58 -14.36 4.14
N HIS A 100 -16.51 -14.63 3.40
CA HIS A 100 -15.89 -15.96 3.32
C HIS A 100 -14.75 -16.18 4.32
N VAL A 101 -14.54 -15.23 5.20
CA VAL A 101 -13.42 -15.26 6.18
C VAL A 101 -13.91 -15.61 7.57
#